data_8bd29ea2f5ab031d2feabe3f23661703
#
_entry.id   8bd29ea2f5ab031d2feabe3f23661703
#
_cell.length_a   1.000
_cell.length_b   1.000
_cell.length_c   1.000
_cell.angle_alpha   90.00
_cell.angle_beta   90.00
_cell.angle_gamma   90.00
#
_symmetry.space_group_name_H-M   'P 1'
#
loop_
_entity.id
_entity.type
_entity.pdbx_description
1 polymer ?
#
loop_
_entity_poly.entity_id
_entity_poly.type
_entity_poly.pdbx_seq_one_letter_code
_entity_poly.pdbx_strand_id
1 'polypeptide(L)'
;MARARILVADDEEGIRESLSLILGDDYDLVFAADGEETLAKAAGNSFALVLLDIKMPKLDGLEVLRRLRDSNFSTPVLMLTAYQSVELAREAVKLGAQNYLPKPFEREQILSAVRGVLINR
;
A
#
# COMPACT_ATOMS: atom_id res chain seq x y z
N MET A 1 -19.39 5.52 -13.17
CA MET A 1 -18.24 4.64 -13.18
C MET A 1 -17.82 4.26 -11.78
N ALA A 2 -17.41 3.03 -11.61
CA ALA A 2 -16.95 2.58 -10.30
C ALA A 2 -15.62 3.24 -9.97
N ARG A 3 -15.44 3.59 -8.70
CA ARG A 3 -14.16 4.12 -8.22
C ARG A 3 -13.14 2.98 -8.14
N ALA A 4 -11.88 3.32 -8.35
CA ALA A 4 -10.81 2.36 -8.14
C ALA A 4 -10.75 1.96 -6.66
N ARG A 5 -10.55 0.68 -6.39
CA ARG A 5 -10.43 0.17 -5.02
C ARG A 5 -8.97 0.09 -4.62
N ILE A 6 -8.68 0.62 -3.45
CA ILE A 6 -7.32 0.63 -2.90
C ILE A 6 -7.31 -0.07 -1.55
N LEU A 7 -6.42 -1.03 -1.39
CA LEU A 7 -6.18 -1.68 -0.09
C LEU A 7 -5.11 -0.87 0.64
N VAL A 8 -5.42 -0.41 1.84
CA VAL A 8 -4.51 0.37 2.67
C VAL A 8 -4.12 -0.48 3.87
N ALA A 9 -2.87 -0.89 3.93
CA ALA A 9 -2.34 -1.74 4.98
C ALA A 9 -1.39 -0.93 5.86
N ASP A 10 -1.84 -0.57 7.06
CA ASP A 10 -1.07 0.21 8.01
C ASP A 10 -1.64 -0.04 9.41
N ASP A 11 -0.79 -0.28 10.38
CA ASP A 11 -1.24 -0.56 11.75
C ASP A 11 -1.56 0.70 12.56
N GLU A 12 -1.20 1.88 12.04
CA GLU A 12 -1.47 3.14 12.73
C GLU A 12 -2.82 3.70 12.34
N GLU A 13 -3.73 3.78 13.30
CA GLU A 13 -5.07 4.32 13.06
C GLU A 13 -5.03 5.73 12.50
N GLY A 14 -4.15 6.59 13.03
CA GLY A 14 -4.02 7.97 12.55
C GLY A 14 -3.63 8.06 11.09
N ILE A 15 -2.78 7.14 10.62
CA ILE A 15 -2.39 7.10 9.22
C ILE A 15 -3.57 6.65 8.35
N ARG A 16 -4.30 5.62 8.79
CA ARG A 16 -5.49 5.17 8.06
C ARG A 16 -6.52 6.29 7.95
N GLU A 17 -6.74 7.04 9.05
CA GLU A 17 -7.65 8.19 9.02
C GLU A 17 -7.18 9.29 8.08
N SER A 18 -5.89 9.61 8.10
CA SER A 18 -5.32 10.60 7.19
C SER A 18 -5.51 10.19 5.73
N LEU A 19 -5.24 8.95 5.42
CA LEU A 19 -5.39 8.44 4.05
C LEU A 19 -6.87 8.43 3.63
N SER A 20 -7.77 8.15 4.56
CA SER A 20 -9.20 8.24 4.30
C SER A 20 -9.62 9.65 3.91
N LEU A 21 -9.10 10.65 4.62
CA LEU A 21 -9.39 12.05 4.31
C LEU A 21 -8.80 12.48 2.97
N ILE A 22 -7.61 12.01 2.65
CA ILE A 22 -6.93 12.41 1.41
C ILE A 22 -7.53 11.70 0.18
N LEU A 23 -7.81 10.42 0.30
CA LEU A 23 -8.16 9.56 -0.85
C LEU A 23 -9.63 9.15 -0.91
N GLY A 24 -10.35 9.27 0.20
CA GLY A 24 -11.69 8.69 0.30
C GLY A 24 -12.74 9.29 -0.61
N ASP A 25 -12.55 10.53 -1.07
CA ASP A 25 -13.50 11.15 -1.98
C ASP A 25 -13.41 10.60 -3.40
N ASP A 26 -12.22 10.14 -3.79
CA ASP A 26 -11.96 9.72 -5.17
C ASP A 26 -11.83 8.20 -5.33
N TYR A 27 -11.56 7.49 -4.25
CA TYR A 27 -11.29 6.05 -4.30
C TYR A 27 -12.07 5.31 -3.23
N ASP A 28 -12.35 4.03 -3.49
CA ASP A 28 -12.95 3.14 -2.50
C ASP A 28 -11.81 2.49 -1.70
N LEU A 29 -11.75 2.79 -0.42
CA LEU A 29 -10.66 2.32 0.43
C LEU A 29 -11.10 1.13 1.27
N VAL A 30 -10.24 0.13 1.36
CA VAL A 30 -10.38 -1.02 2.25
C VAL A 30 -9.15 -1.02 3.13
N PHE A 31 -9.30 -1.19 4.43
CA PHE A 31 -8.21 -1.08 5.38
C PHE A 31 -7.82 -2.42 5.98
N ALA A 32 -6.54 -2.60 6.23
CA ALA A 32 -5.99 -3.73 6.96
C ALA A 32 -5.01 -3.19 7.99
N ALA A 33 -5.06 -3.70 9.21
CA ALA A 33 -4.25 -3.20 10.32
C ALA A 33 -3.02 -4.06 10.61
N ASP A 34 -2.88 -5.19 9.96
CA ASP A 34 -1.72 -6.07 10.11
C ASP A 34 -1.50 -6.89 8.83
N GLY A 35 -0.37 -7.59 8.78
CA GLY A 35 0.01 -8.32 7.58
C GLY A 35 -0.89 -9.49 7.25
N GLU A 36 -1.40 -10.20 8.26
CA GLU A 36 -2.30 -11.32 8.01
C GLU A 36 -3.62 -10.85 7.43
N GLU A 37 -4.17 -9.77 7.99
CA GLU A 37 -5.40 -9.17 7.47
C GLU A 37 -5.21 -8.68 6.03
N THR A 38 -4.04 -8.10 5.75
CA THR A 38 -3.70 -7.63 4.40
C THR A 38 -3.77 -8.78 3.39
N LEU A 39 -3.14 -9.91 3.71
CA LEU A 39 -3.14 -11.07 2.83
C LEU A 39 -4.55 -11.64 2.66
N ALA A 40 -5.31 -11.72 3.74
CA ALA A 40 -6.67 -12.24 3.68
C ALA A 40 -7.57 -11.38 2.78
N LYS A 41 -7.47 -10.07 2.91
CA LYS A 41 -8.28 -9.16 2.09
C LYS A 41 -7.83 -9.13 0.64
N ALA A 42 -6.54 -9.21 0.39
CA ALA A 42 -6.02 -9.26 -0.97
C ALA A 42 -6.46 -10.52 -1.71
N ALA A 43 -6.52 -11.65 -1.02
CA ALA A 43 -6.81 -12.95 -1.63
C ALA A 43 -8.22 -13.04 -2.22
N GLY A 44 -9.19 -12.37 -1.61
CA GLY A 44 -10.58 -12.50 -2.03
C GLY A 44 -11.11 -11.37 -2.89
N ASN A 45 -10.28 -10.40 -3.23
CA ASN A 45 -10.75 -9.16 -3.83
C ASN A 45 -9.83 -8.65 -4.91
N SER A 46 -10.40 -7.83 -5.79
CA SER A 46 -9.67 -7.15 -6.83
C SER A 46 -9.38 -5.71 -6.41
N PHE A 47 -8.12 -5.33 -6.42
CA PHE A 47 -7.71 -3.97 -6.09
C PHE A 47 -6.91 -3.37 -7.23
N ALA A 48 -7.03 -2.05 -7.40
CA ALA A 48 -6.23 -1.32 -8.38
C ALA A 48 -4.85 -0.97 -7.84
N LEU A 49 -4.71 -0.92 -6.51
CA LEU A 49 -3.48 -0.50 -5.85
C LEU A 49 -3.49 -0.99 -4.40
N VAL A 50 -2.32 -1.29 -3.88
CA VAL A 50 -2.11 -1.54 -2.45
C VAL A 50 -1.12 -0.51 -1.91
N LEU A 51 -1.51 0.20 -0.86
CA LEU A 51 -0.61 1.03 -0.06
C LEU A 51 -0.20 0.20 1.14
N LEU A 52 1.09 -0.03 1.32
CA LEU A 52 1.57 -1.04 2.24
C LEU A 52 2.71 -0.50 3.12
N ASP A 53 2.48 -0.47 4.42
CA ASP A 53 3.53 -0.10 5.37
C ASP A 53 4.47 -1.30 5.57
N ILE A 54 5.73 -1.01 5.83
CA ILE A 54 6.72 -2.06 6.10
C ILE A 54 6.53 -2.63 7.50
N LYS A 55 6.42 -1.77 8.50
CA LYS A 55 6.38 -2.26 9.89
C LYS A 55 4.96 -2.43 10.39
N MET A 56 4.53 -3.67 10.43
CA MET A 56 3.21 -4.05 10.94
C MET A 56 3.32 -5.27 11.85
N PRO A 57 2.38 -5.44 12.80
CA PRO A 57 2.35 -6.65 13.63
C PRO A 57 2.07 -7.90 12.81
N LYS A 58 2.42 -9.03 13.36
CA LYS A 58 2.20 -10.38 12.83
C LYS A 58 3.05 -10.69 11.60
N LEU A 59 3.04 -9.82 10.62
CA LEU A 59 3.75 -10.03 9.37
C LEU A 59 4.13 -8.67 8.81
N ASP A 60 5.41 -8.38 8.61
CA ASP A 60 5.80 -7.07 8.09
C ASP A 60 5.48 -6.91 6.60
N GLY A 61 5.52 -5.68 6.12
CA GLY A 61 5.10 -5.37 4.76
C GLY A 61 5.97 -5.99 3.68
N LEU A 62 7.27 -6.17 3.91
CA LEU A 62 8.12 -6.83 2.92
C LEU A 62 7.75 -8.30 2.76
N GLU A 63 7.46 -8.97 3.87
CA GLU A 63 7.01 -10.35 3.82
C GLU A 63 5.64 -10.46 3.15
N VAL A 64 4.73 -9.52 3.44
CA VAL A 64 3.44 -9.45 2.76
C VAL A 64 3.64 -9.31 1.25
N LEU A 65 4.50 -8.38 0.83
CA LEU A 65 4.78 -8.16 -0.59
C LEU A 65 5.31 -9.41 -1.25
N ARG A 66 6.26 -10.09 -0.59
CA ARG A 66 6.83 -11.32 -1.12
C ARG A 66 5.77 -12.38 -1.32
N ARG A 67 4.89 -12.59 -0.33
CA ARG A 67 3.82 -13.57 -0.43
C ARG A 67 2.80 -13.23 -1.50
N LEU A 68 2.51 -11.95 -1.67
CA LEU A 68 1.62 -11.50 -2.74
C LEU A 68 2.22 -11.86 -4.10
N ARG A 69 3.50 -11.58 -4.32
CA ARG A 69 4.16 -11.89 -5.59
C ARG A 69 4.24 -13.40 -5.82
N ASP A 70 4.51 -14.17 -4.79
CA ASP A 70 4.56 -15.64 -4.89
C ASP A 70 3.20 -16.23 -5.27
N SER A 71 2.11 -15.57 -4.93
CA SER A 71 0.76 -16.01 -5.28
C SER A 71 0.24 -15.41 -6.58
N ASN A 72 1.11 -14.84 -7.40
CA ASN A 72 0.77 -14.22 -8.68
C ASN A 72 -0.13 -12.98 -8.57
N PHE A 73 -0.10 -12.30 -7.45
CA PHE A 73 -0.81 -11.05 -7.25
C PHE A 73 -0.02 -9.95 -7.97
N SER A 74 -0.58 -9.43 -9.06
CA SER A 74 0.13 -8.48 -9.93
C SER A 74 -0.26 -7.02 -9.70
N THR A 75 -1.18 -6.76 -8.80
CA THR A 75 -1.61 -5.40 -8.48
C THR A 75 -0.41 -4.55 -8.04
N PRO A 76 -0.31 -3.29 -8.51
CA PRO A 76 0.79 -2.43 -8.07
C PRO A 76 0.74 -2.17 -6.57
N VAL A 77 1.92 -2.09 -5.96
CA VAL A 77 2.09 -1.84 -4.54
C VAL A 77 2.98 -0.62 -4.35
N LEU A 78 2.50 0.34 -3.57
CA LEU A 78 3.29 1.47 -3.09
C LEU A 78 3.64 1.23 -1.63
N MET A 79 4.93 1.25 -1.30
CA MET A 79 5.36 1.15 0.08
C MET A 79 5.25 2.51 0.75
N LEU A 80 4.73 2.55 1.97
CA LEU A 80 4.53 3.78 2.72
C LEU A 80 5.03 3.57 4.14
N THR A 81 6.17 4.16 4.50
CA THR A 81 6.81 3.80 5.75
C THR A 81 7.66 4.91 6.36
N ALA A 82 7.76 4.89 7.70
CA ALA A 82 8.67 5.76 8.43
C ALA A 82 10.13 5.30 8.32
N TYR A 83 10.37 4.08 7.87
CA TYR A 83 11.73 3.56 7.71
C TYR A 83 12.38 4.13 6.46
N GLN A 84 13.44 4.91 6.66
CA GLN A 84 14.18 5.51 5.57
C GLN A 84 15.50 4.77 5.39
N SER A 85 15.42 3.55 4.92
CA SER A 85 16.57 2.72 4.69
C SER A 85 16.71 2.43 3.20
N VAL A 86 17.86 2.71 2.64
CA VAL A 86 18.17 2.39 1.25
C VAL A 86 18.04 0.89 1.02
N GLU A 87 18.45 0.09 2.01
CA GLU A 87 18.38 -1.36 1.90
C GLU A 87 16.93 -1.86 1.83
N LEU A 88 16.05 -1.31 2.66
CA LEU A 88 14.63 -1.67 2.64
C LEU A 88 13.96 -1.22 1.34
N ALA A 89 14.31 -0.04 0.85
CA ALA A 89 13.78 0.45 -0.42
C ALA A 89 14.20 -0.45 -1.58
N ARG A 90 15.46 -0.88 -1.60
CA ARG A 90 15.95 -1.80 -2.63
C ARG A 90 15.24 -3.15 -2.57
N GLU A 91 15.04 -3.66 -1.36
CA GLU A 91 14.33 -4.92 -1.16
C GLU A 91 12.92 -4.84 -1.70
N ALA A 92 12.21 -3.75 -1.39
CA ALA A 92 10.85 -3.53 -1.88
C ALA A 92 10.81 -3.48 -3.42
N VAL A 93 11.74 -2.78 -4.04
CA VAL A 93 11.82 -2.69 -5.50
C VAL A 93 12.10 -4.07 -6.11
N LYS A 94 13.00 -4.83 -5.52
CA LYS A 94 13.28 -6.20 -5.99
C LYS A 94 12.05 -7.10 -5.93
N LEU A 95 11.19 -6.86 -4.94
CA LEU A 95 9.94 -7.60 -4.79
C LEU A 95 8.81 -7.01 -5.64
N GLY A 96 9.12 -6.01 -6.46
CA GLY A 96 8.17 -5.48 -7.43
C GLY A 96 7.31 -4.31 -6.96
N ALA A 97 7.69 -3.63 -5.87
CA ALA A 97 6.98 -2.41 -5.47
C ALA A 97 7.20 -1.32 -6.52
N GLN A 98 6.15 -0.56 -6.80
CA GLN A 98 6.19 0.51 -7.80
C GLN A 98 6.97 1.72 -7.30
N ASN A 99 6.85 2.02 -6.02
CA ASN A 99 7.49 3.18 -5.43
C ASN A 99 7.56 3.03 -3.92
N TYR A 100 8.26 3.93 -3.30
CA TYR A 100 8.52 3.92 -1.87
C TYR A 100 8.37 5.35 -1.35
N LEU A 101 7.35 5.58 -0.54
CA LEU A 101 7.04 6.90 0.00
C LEU A 101 7.36 6.97 1.49
N PRO A 102 8.06 8.01 1.94
CA PRO A 102 8.37 8.16 3.37
C PRO A 102 7.18 8.71 4.15
N LYS A 103 7.13 8.37 5.43
CA LYS A 103 6.30 9.04 6.42
C LYS A 103 7.20 10.01 7.21
N PRO A 104 6.72 11.15 7.61
CA PRO A 104 5.40 11.72 7.31
C PRO A 104 5.32 12.16 5.85
N PHE A 105 4.11 12.12 5.31
CA PHE A 105 3.86 12.51 3.93
C PHE A 105 2.95 13.74 3.87
N GLU A 106 3.01 14.44 2.75
CA GLU A 106 2.08 15.52 2.48
C GLU A 106 0.96 15.01 1.57
N ARG A 107 -0.17 15.69 1.64
CA ARG A 107 -1.35 15.35 0.83
C ARG A 107 -1.00 15.20 -0.65
N GLU A 108 -0.27 16.18 -1.22
CA GLU A 108 0.08 16.16 -2.64
C GLU A 108 1.01 15.01 -3.02
N GLN A 109 1.88 14.61 -2.11
CA GLN A 109 2.76 13.47 -2.36
C GLN A 109 1.95 12.19 -2.55
N ILE A 110 0.98 11.96 -1.68
CA ILE A 110 0.12 10.77 -1.75
C ILE A 110 -0.76 10.83 -3.01
N LEU A 111 -1.42 11.95 -3.25
CA LEU A 111 -2.29 12.09 -4.41
C LEU A 111 -1.53 11.89 -5.72
N SER A 112 -0.36 12.51 -5.84
CA SER A 112 0.46 12.36 -7.05
C SER A 112 0.93 10.94 -7.27
N ALA A 113 1.38 10.28 -6.21
CA ALA A 113 1.86 8.91 -6.31
C ALA A 113 0.74 7.94 -6.72
N VAL A 114 -0.42 8.08 -6.10
CA VAL A 114 -1.57 7.22 -6.41
C VAL A 114 -2.05 7.47 -7.84
N ARG A 115 -2.21 8.73 -8.22
CA ARG A 115 -2.63 9.07 -9.58
C ARG A 115 -1.65 8.55 -10.62
N GLY A 116 -0.35 8.71 -10.34
CA GLY A 116 0.69 8.26 -11.27
C GLY A 116 0.62 6.76 -11.54
N VAL A 117 0.41 5.97 -10.52
CA VAL A 117 0.28 4.51 -10.66
C VAL A 117 -0.99 4.16 -11.44
N LEU A 118 -2.12 4.76 -11.10
CA LEU A 118 -3.41 4.38 -11.68
C LEU A 118 -3.58 4.87 -13.12
N ILE A 119 -2.99 6.01 -13.46
CA ILE A 119 -3.05 6.52 -14.83
C ILE A 119 -2.18 5.71 -15.78
N ASN A 120 -1.05 5.22 -15.30
CA ASN A 120 -0.07 4.52 -16.12
C ASN A 120 -0.32 3.02 -16.27
N ARG A 121 -1.49 2.58 -15.91
CA ARG A 121 -1.84 1.15 -16.02
C ARG A 121 -2.48 0.79 -17.33
#